data_1e33286a3d428c8a7675c8ecddf15626
#
_entry.id   1e33286a3d428c8a7675c8ecddf15626
#
_cell.length_a   1.000
_cell.length_b   1.000
_cell.length_c   1.000
_cell.angle_alpha   90.00
_cell.angle_beta   90.00
_cell.angle_gamma   90.00
#
_symmetry.space_group_name_H-M   'P 1'
#
loop_
_entity.id
_entity.type
_entity.pdbx_description
1 polymer ?
#
loop_
_entity_poly.entity_id
_entity_poly.type
_entity_poly.pdbx_seq_one_letter_code
_entity_poly.pdbx_strand_id
1 'polypeptide(L)'
;MAGSSLLTLLDDIATLLDDISVMGKLAAKKTAGVLGDDLSLNAQQVSGVRANRELPVVWGVAKGSFLNKVILVPLALLISAFIPWAITPLLMIGGAFLCFEGVEKVLHSFSARKQSDTPEVRQQRLEALAAQDPKTFERDKVKGAIRTDFILSAEIVAITLGIVSDAPLVNQVLILSGIAILVTVGVYGLVGLIVKLDDIGYWLEEKSSAVARGIGKSLLVLAPWLMKSLSVVGTLAMFLVGGGIVVHGIAPLHHAIEHFSSTQGAVIAAILPTLLNLVLGFIIGAIVVAAVKLVEKIRGTSH
;
A
#
# COMPACT_ATOMS: atom_id res chain seq x y z
N MET A 1 47.41 10.22 -25.14
CA MET A 1 46.95 9.58 -23.91
C MET A 1 45.63 10.14 -23.34
N ALA A 2 45.25 11.40 -23.57
CA ALA A 2 43.98 11.96 -23.10
C ALA A 2 42.73 11.40 -23.81
N GLY A 3 42.82 11.01 -25.10
CA GLY A 3 41.70 10.47 -25.86
C GLY A 3 41.27 9.04 -25.48
N SER A 4 42.20 8.21 -25.03
CA SER A 4 41.88 6.86 -24.52
C SER A 4 41.15 6.92 -23.18
N SER A 5 41.54 7.89 -22.33
CA SER A 5 40.87 8.12 -21.02
C SER A 5 39.41 8.59 -21.17
N LEU A 6 39.11 9.43 -22.18
CA LEU A 6 37.75 9.89 -22.43
C LEU A 6 36.83 8.78 -23.02
N LEU A 7 37.38 7.97 -23.93
CA LEU A 7 36.66 6.83 -24.49
C LEU A 7 36.37 5.75 -23.42
N THR A 8 37.36 5.47 -22.57
CA THR A 8 37.16 4.53 -21.44
C THR A 8 36.10 5.07 -20.47
N LEU A 9 36.11 6.37 -20.16
CA LEU A 9 35.08 6.99 -19.32
C LEU A 9 33.69 6.91 -19.94
N LEU A 10 33.57 7.10 -21.26
CA LEU A 10 32.28 6.97 -21.98
C LEU A 10 31.79 5.53 -21.99
N ASP A 11 32.71 4.56 -22.14
CA ASP A 11 32.35 3.13 -22.10
C ASP A 11 31.92 2.69 -20.72
N ASP A 12 32.62 3.17 -19.66
CA ASP A 12 32.23 2.95 -18.25
C ASP A 12 30.83 3.54 -17.94
N ILE A 13 30.55 4.75 -18.46
CA ILE A 13 29.23 5.38 -18.29
C ILE A 13 28.16 4.60 -19.04
N ALA A 14 28.42 4.13 -20.26
CA ALA A 14 27.46 3.34 -21.04
C ALA A 14 27.17 2.01 -20.34
N THR A 15 28.18 1.31 -19.84
CA THR A 15 28.01 0.07 -19.05
C THR A 15 27.18 0.31 -17.78
N LEU A 16 27.47 1.40 -17.05
CA LEU A 16 26.73 1.79 -15.86
C LEU A 16 25.24 2.03 -16.18
N LEU A 17 24.94 2.72 -17.28
CA LEU A 17 23.57 3.00 -17.72
C LEU A 17 22.84 1.73 -18.14
N ASP A 18 23.52 0.79 -18.78
CA ASP A 18 22.94 -0.51 -19.14
C ASP A 18 22.60 -1.33 -17.89
N ASP A 19 23.50 -1.42 -16.93
CA ASP A 19 23.28 -2.11 -15.65
C ASP A 19 22.08 -1.52 -14.89
N ILE A 20 22.01 -0.19 -14.79
CA ILE A 20 20.89 0.52 -14.18
C ILE A 20 19.59 0.20 -14.92
N SER A 21 19.60 0.19 -16.25
CA SER A 21 18.44 -0.11 -17.06
C SER A 21 17.92 -1.53 -16.84
N VAL A 22 18.80 -2.54 -16.81
CA VAL A 22 18.45 -3.95 -16.62
C VAL A 22 17.92 -4.18 -15.21
N MET A 23 18.65 -3.75 -14.20
CA MET A 23 18.25 -3.90 -12.79
C MET A 23 17.01 -3.07 -12.47
N GLY A 24 16.91 -1.86 -13.00
CA GLY A 24 15.75 -1.00 -12.85
C GLY A 24 14.48 -1.60 -13.46
N LYS A 25 14.58 -2.23 -14.65
CA LYS A 25 13.45 -2.96 -15.25
C LYS A 25 13.02 -4.17 -14.41
N LEU A 26 13.98 -4.92 -13.86
CA LEU A 26 13.69 -6.06 -13.00
C LEU A 26 13.01 -5.61 -11.70
N ALA A 27 13.53 -4.55 -11.07
CA ALA A 27 12.96 -3.95 -9.88
C ALA A 27 11.54 -3.43 -10.15
N ALA A 28 11.34 -2.68 -11.25
CA ALA A 28 10.03 -2.19 -11.64
C ALA A 28 9.02 -3.33 -11.91
N LYS A 29 9.47 -4.42 -12.57
CA LYS A 29 8.61 -5.58 -12.83
C LYS A 29 8.19 -6.28 -11.54
N LYS A 30 9.09 -6.48 -10.58
CA LYS A 30 8.76 -7.08 -9.28
C LYS A 30 7.86 -6.16 -8.44
N THR A 31 8.19 -4.88 -8.41
CA THR A 31 7.40 -3.86 -7.69
C THR A 31 6.00 -3.71 -8.30
N ALA A 32 5.85 -3.81 -9.62
CA ALA A 32 4.53 -3.77 -10.28
C ALA A 32 3.57 -4.87 -9.80
N GLY A 33 4.09 -6.01 -9.36
CA GLY A 33 3.27 -7.07 -8.74
C GLY A 33 2.63 -6.64 -7.42
N VAL A 34 3.25 -5.75 -6.68
CA VAL A 34 2.78 -5.23 -5.37
C VAL A 34 1.93 -3.96 -5.53
N LEU A 35 2.10 -3.22 -6.64
CA LEU A 35 1.40 -1.94 -6.86
C LEU A 35 -0.13 -2.04 -6.85
N GLY A 36 -0.70 -3.19 -7.20
CA GLY A 36 -2.15 -3.41 -7.16
C GLY A 36 -2.70 -3.31 -5.74
N ASP A 37 -2.00 -3.90 -4.79
CA ASP A 37 -2.34 -3.89 -3.37
C ASP A 37 -2.13 -2.49 -2.79
N ASP A 38 -1.02 -1.83 -3.11
CA ASP A 38 -0.74 -0.44 -2.74
C ASP A 38 -1.81 0.52 -3.24
N LEU A 39 -2.22 0.40 -4.51
CA LEU A 39 -3.25 1.24 -5.10
C LEU A 39 -4.58 1.08 -4.36
N SER A 40 -5.00 -0.16 -4.09
CA SER A 40 -6.27 -0.45 -3.42
C SER A 40 -6.28 0.06 -1.98
N LEU A 41 -5.18 -0.12 -1.25
CA LEU A 41 -5.02 0.37 0.13
C LEU A 41 -5.01 1.90 0.19
N ASN A 42 -4.22 2.56 -0.65
CA ASN A 42 -4.15 4.01 -0.69
C ASN A 42 -5.46 4.64 -1.14
N ALA A 43 -6.15 4.08 -2.15
CA ALA A 43 -7.47 4.55 -2.57
C ALA A 43 -8.53 4.39 -1.46
N GLN A 44 -8.51 3.27 -0.72
CA GLN A 44 -9.38 3.06 0.43
C GLN A 44 -9.12 4.10 1.54
N GLN A 45 -7.86 4.39 1.84
CA GLN A 45 -7.46 5.32 2.91
C GLN A 45 -7.95 6.76 2.64
N VAL A 46 -7.92 7.21 1.39
CA VAL A 46 -8.35 8.57 1.02
C VAL A 46 -9.85 8.66 0.72
N SER A 47 -10.56 7.55 0.59
CA SER A 47 -12.00 7.53 0.30
C SER A 47 -12.86 8.04 1.45
N GLY A 48 -14.07 8.55 1.14
CA GLY A 48 -15.06 9.01 2.14
C GLY A 48 -14.74 10.40 2.71
N VAL A 49 -13.91 11.17 2.05
CA VAL A 49 -13.74 12.61 2.27
C VAL A 49 -14.76 13.37 1.42
N ARG A 50 -15.02 14.65 1.73
CA ARG A 50 -15.91 15.49 0.92
C ARG A 50 -15.36 15.64 -0.50
N ALA A 51 -16.22 15.59 -1.53
CA ALA A 51 -15.82 15.60 -2.94
C ALA A 51 -14.89 16.78 -3.33
N ASN A 52 -15.10 17.97 -2.74
CA ASN A 52 -14.26 19.14 -2.97
C ASN A 52 -12.91 19.10 -2.23
N ARG A 53 -12.68 18.11 -1.35
CA ARG A 53 -11.47 17.98 -0.52
C ARG A 53 -10.65 16.72 -0.85
N GLU A 54 -11.11 15.88 -1.76
CA GLU A 54 -10.44 14.63 -2.12
C GLU A 54 -9.03 14.86 -2.67
N LEU A 55 -8.86 15.72 -3.67
CA LEU A 55 -7.54 16.02 -4.24
C LEU A 55 -6.55 16.64 -3.23
N PRO A 56 -6.94 17.62 -2.37
CA PRO A 56 -6.08 18.09 -1.30
C PRO A 56 -5.64 16.98 -0.34
N VAL A 57 -6.50 16.01 -0.03
CA VAL A 57 -6.17 14.86 0.83
C VAL A 57 -5.21 13.93 0.10
N VAL A 58 -5.50 13.54 -1.15
CA VAL A 58 -4.58 12.73 -1.98
C VAL A 58 -3.21 13.40 -2.08
N TRP A 59 -3.15 14.71 -2.33
CA TRP A 59 -1.91 15.46 -2.38
C TRP A 59 -1.16 15.50 -1.05
N GLY A 60 -1.89 15.61 0.07
CA GLY A 60 -1.33 15.53 1.42
C GLY A 60 -0.67 14.18 1.68
N VAL A 61 -1.35 13.09 1.31
CA VAL A 61 -0.81 11.73 1.44
C VAL A 61 0.37 11.51 0.50
N ALA A 62 0.29 11.95 -0.76
CA ALA A 62 1.38 11.85 -1.73
C ALA A 62 2.67 12.54 -1.24
N LYS A 63 2.55 13.73 -0.66
CA LYS A 63 3.70 14.42 -0.03
C LYS A 63 4.27 13.61 1.14
N GLY A 64 3.41 13.07 2.00
CA GLY A 64 3.83 12.21 3.12
C GLY A 64 4.50 10.94 2.65
N SER A 65 3.95 10.29 1.63
CA SER A 65 4.53 9.11 0.97
C SER A 65 5.91 9.40 0.37
N PHE A 66 6.04 10.54 -0.32
CA PHE A 66 7.34 10.97 -0.83
C PHE A 66 8.35 11.15 0.31
N LEU A 67 7.95 11.81 1.41
CA LEU A 67 8.80 11.99 2.58
C LEU A 67 9.17 10.66 3.23
N ASN A 68 8.23 9.72 3.33
CA ASN A 68 8.50 8.35 3.80
C ASN A 68 9.65 7.73 3.00
N LYS A 69 9.61 7.81 1.67
CA LYS A 69 10.63 7.24 0.79
C LYS A 69 11.98 7.96 0.88
N VAL A 70 11.97 9.29 1.04
CA VAL A 70 13.19 10.08 1.28
C VAL A 70 13.88 9.65 2.58
N ILE A 71 13.11 9.20 3.58
CA ILE A 71 13.66 8.69 4.85
C ILE A 71 14.04 7.20 4.70
N LEU A 72 13.15 6.39 4.12
CA LEU A 72 13.31 4.93 4.03
C LEU A 72 14.48 4.51 3.13
N VAL A 73 14.70 5.20 2.01
CA VAL A 73 15.77 4.81 1.07
C VAL A 73 17.17 4.93 1.73
N PRO A 74 17.56 6.07 2.32
CA PRO A 74 18.84 6.14 3.04
C PRO A 74 18.91 5.20 4.24
N LEU A 75 17.80 5.07 5.00
CA LEU A 75 17.74 4.20 6.16
C LEU A 75 17.93 2.72 5.78
N ALA A 76 17.26 2.27 4.71
CA ALA A 76 17.38 0.91 4.21
C ALA A 76 18.82 0.61 3.71
N LEU A 77 19.44 1.56 3.01
CA LEU A 77 20.85 1.44 2.59
C LEU A 77 21.79 1.35 3.80
N LEU A 78 21.58 2.17 4.83
CA LEU A 78 22.36 2.12 6.06
C LEU A 78 22.15 0.78 6.80
N ILE A 79 20.90 0.34 6.98
CA ILE A 79 20.60 -0.94 7.64
C ILE A 79 21.22 -2.09 6.85
N SER A 80 21.09 -2.07 5.53
CA SER A 80 21.64 -3.11 4.65
C SER A 80 23.17 -3.18 4.76
N ALA A 81 23.85 -2.03 4.88
CA ALA A 81 25.30 -1.97 4.97
C ALA A 81 25.84 -2.42 6.35
N PHE A 82 25.15 -2.09 7.45
CA PHE A 82 25.64 -2.31 8.81
C PHE A 82 24.95 -3.43 9.57
N ILE A 83 23.64 -3.63 9.36
CA ILE A 83 22.82 -4.56 10.13
C ILE A 83 21.77 -5.23 9.21
N PRO A 84 22.20 -5.95 8.16
CA PRO A 84 21.28 -6.46 7.13
C PRO A 84 20.18 -7.39 7.68
N TRP A 85 20.49 -8.14 8.75
CA TRP A 85 19.52 -9.02 9.40
C TRP A 85 18.34 -8.30 10.05
N ALA A 86 18.45 -6.98 10.34
CA ALA A 86 17.39 -6.21 10.98
C ALA A 86 16.23 -5.86 10.02
N ILE A 87 16.44 -5.92 8.70
CA ILE A 87 15.41 -5.60 7.70
C ILE A 87 14.20 -6.51 7.87
N THR A 88 14.42 -7.83 7.95
CA THR A 88 13.33 -8.81 8.04
C THR A 88 12.47 -8.63 9.31
N PRO A 89 13.02 -8.56 10.54
CA PRO A 89 12.21 -8.30 11.74
C PRO A 89 11.45 -6.97 11.70
N LEU A 90 12.04 -5.91 11.17
CA LEU A 90 11.37 -4.62 11.04
C LEU A 90 10.18 -4.69 10.08
N LEU A 91 10.33 -5.35 8.94
CA LEU A 91 9.23 -5.62 8.02
C LEU A 91 8.15 -6.47 8.66
N MET A 92 8.51 -7.52 9.41
CA MET A 92 7.53 -8.38 10.11
C MET A 92 6.68 -7.59 11.13
N ILE A 93 7.28 -6.66 11.86
CA ILE A 93 6.54 -5.76 12.76
C ILE A 93 5.55 -4.90 11.96
N GLY A 94 5.99 -4.34 10.83
CA GLY A 94 5.13 -3.59 9.93
C GLY A 94 4.00 -4.45 9.35
N GLY A 95 4.30 -5.66 8.88
CA GLY A 95 3.30 -6.61 8.39
C GLY A 95 2.26 -7.00 9.45
N ALA A 96 2.71 -7.27 10.68
CA ALA A 96 1.81 -7.54 11.81
C ALA A 96 0.91 -6.34 12.13
N PHE A 97 1.42 -5.11 11.99
CA PHE A 97 0.64 -3.88 12.13
C PHE A 97 -0.44 -3.75 11.04
N LEU A 98 -0.12 -4.05 9.77
CA LEU A 98 -1.13 -4.08 8.70
C LEU A 98 -2.23 -5.11 8.98
N CYS A 99 -1.87 -6.30 9.44
CA CYS A 99 -2.83 -7.33 9.85
C CYS A 99 -3.74 -6.85 10.99
N PHE A 100 -3.17 -6.19 11.99
CA PHE A 100 -3.90 -5.58 13.11
C PHE A 100 -4.93 -4.55 12.59
N GLU A 101 -4.50 -3.59 11.78
CA GLU A 101 -5.37 -2.55 11.19
C GLU A 101 -6.48 -3.17 10.32
N GLY A 102 -6.16 -4.24 9.57
CA GLY A 102 -7.14 -4.98 8.78
C GLY A 102 -8.24 -5.59 9.65
N VAL A 103 -7.89 -6.24 10.77
CA VAL A 103 -8.87 -6.83 11.71
C VAL A 103 -9.69 -5.74 12.40
N GLU A 104 -9.08 -4.63 12.83
CA GLU A 104 -9.83 -3.50 13.39
C GLU A 104 -10.89 -2.97 12.42
N LYS A 105 -10.55 -2.78 11.14
CA LYS A 105 -11.51 -2.35 10.11
C LYS A 105 -12.67 -3.34 9.95
N VAL A 106 -12.35 -4.64 9.94
CA VAL A 106 -13.38 -5.70 9.86
C VAL A 106 -14.30 -5.66 11.08
N LEU A 107 -13.75 -5.59 12.29
CA LEU A 107 -14.53 -5.52 13.53
C LEU A 107 -15.42 -4.26 13.58
N HIS A 108 -14.87 -3.10 13.21
CA HIS A 108 -15.64 -1.85 13.11
C HIS A 108 -16.77 -1.95 12.10
N SER A 109 -16.54 -2.58 10.96
CA SER A 109 -17.58 -2.79 9.93
C SER A 109 -18.71 -3.68 10.44
N PHE A 110 -18.39 -4.76 11.15
CA PHE A 110 -19.39 -5.65 11.76
C PHE A 110 -20.14 -4.99 12.92
N SER A 111 -19.45 -4.27 13.81
CA SER A 111 -20.07 -3.54 14.92
C SER A 111 -21.01 -2.45 14.41
N ALA A 112 -20.60 -1.70 13.39
CA ALA A 112 -21.41 -0.70 12.74
C ALA A 112 -22.69 -1.28 12.12
N ARG A 113 -22.60 -2.49 11.55
CA ARG A 113 -23.73 -3.18 10.94
C ARG A 113 -24.71 -3.73 11.98
N LYS A 114 -24.19 -4.15 13.15
CA LYS A 114 -25.01 -4.69 14.24
C LYS A 114 -25.72 -3.60 15.05
N GLN A 115 -25.16 -2.38 15.11
CA GLN A 115 -25.74 -1.23 15.82
C GLN A 115 -26.67 -0.37 14.95
N SER A 116 -26.72 -0.59 13.64
CA SER A 116 -27.46 0.28 12.71
C SER A 116 -28.98 -0.04 12.61
N ASP A 117 -29.51 -0.91 13.47
CA ASP A 117 -30.92 -1.35 13.35
C ASP A 117 -31.92 -0.49 14.14
N THR A 118 -31.47 0.49 14.93
CA THR A 118 -32.38 1.44 15.58
C THR A 118 -32.22 2.86 15.01
N PRO A 119 -33.34 3.55 14.68
CA PRO A 119 -33.33 4.91 14.15
C PRO A 119 -32.55 5.91 15.04
N GLU A 120 -32.61 5.72 16.35
CA GLU A 120 -31.98 6.58 17.37
C GLU A 120 -30.45 6.48 17.34
N VAL A 121 -29.89 5.27 17.23
CA VAL A 121 -28.43 5.05 17.12
C VAL A 121 -27.90 5.60 15.80
N ARG A 122 -28.69 5.49 14.72
CA ARG A 122 -28.33 6.09 13.42
C ARG A 122 -28.30 7.61 13.49
N GLN A 123 -29.23 8.22 14.20
CA GLN A 123 -29.30 9.67 14.37
C GLN A 123 -28.15 10.18 15.24
N GLN A 124 -27.85 9.55 16.38
CA GLN A 124 -26.70 9.87 17.23
C GLN A 124 -25.39 9.77 16.49
N ARG A 125 -25.24 8.77 15.61
CA ARG A 125 -24.03 8.60 14.78
C ARG A 125 -23.90 9.70 13.72
N LEU A 126 -25.01 10.10 13.10
CA LEU A 126 -25.05 11.23 12.16
C LEU A 126 -24.71 12.54 12.85
N GLU A 127 -25.22 12.75 14.05
CA GLU A 127 -24.92 13.93 14.89
C GLU A 127 -23.45 13.94 15.34
N ALA A 128 -22.89 12.80 15.75
CA ALA A 128 -21.47 12.66 16.09
C ALA A 128 -20.54 12.92 14.89
N LEU A 129 -20.92 12.43 13.71
CA LEU A 129 -20.18 12.70 12.45
C LEU A 129 -20.31 14.18 12.03
N ALA A 130 -21.49 14.78 12.24
CA ALA A 130 -21.72 16.19 11.95
C ALA A 130 -20.98 17.14 12.94
N ALA A 131 -20.78 16.68 14.17
CA ALA A 131 -20.06 17.42 15.23
C ALA A 131 -18.53 17.33 15.07
N GLN A 132 -18.00 16.37 14.31
CA GLN A 132 -16.56 16.29 14.04
C GLN A 132 -16.12 17.47 13.17
N ASP A 133 -15.06 18.16 13.61
CA ASP A 133 -14.42 19.17 12.77
C ASP A 133 -13.86 18.53 11.49
N PRO A 134 -14.34 18.95 10.31
CA PRO A 134 -13.91 18.36 9.04
C PRO A 134 -12.39 18.37 8.82
N LYS A 135 -11.71 19.40 9.33
CA LYS A 135 -10.25 19.52 9.20
C LYS A 135 -9.52 18.48 10.05
N THR A 136 -10.02 18.20 11.25
CA THR A 136 -9.47 17.19 12.13
C THR A 136 -9.65 15.80 11.52
N PHE A 137 -10.84 15.50 11.01
CA PHE A 137 -11.11 14.23 10.30
C PHE A 137 -10.19 14.02 9.09
N GLU A 138 -10.05 15.05 8.23
CA GLU A 138 -9.14 14.98 7.07
C GLU A 138 -7.68 14.76 7.50
N ARG A 139 -7.23 15.48 8.54
CA ARG A 139 -5.87 15.35 9.08
C ARG A 139 -5.59 13.95 9.61
N ASP A 140 -6.52 13.36 10.33
CA ASP A 140 -6.38 12.02 10.89
C ASP A 140 -6.37 10.96 9.78
N LYS A 141 -7.20 11.13 8.75
CA LYS A 141 -7.16 10.30 7.54
C LYS A 141 -5.80 10.37 6.82
N VAL A 142 -5.31 11.59 6.57
CA VAL A 142 -3.99 11.78 5.94
C VAL A 142 -2.89 11.13 6.78
N LYS A 143 -2.92 11.32 8.10
CA LYS A 143 -1.92 10.73 9.01
C LYS A 143 -1.98 9.19 9.01
N GLY A 144 -3.18 8.61 9.03
CA GLY A 144 -3.38 7.16 8.92
C GLY A 144 -2.86 6.61 7.60
N ALA A 145 -3.21 7.26 6.49
CA ALA A 145 -2.75 6.87 5.16
C ALA A 145 -1.21 6.93 5.03
N ILE A 146 -0.56 7.99 5.54
CA ILE A 146 0.90 8.11 5.53
C ILE A 146 1.56 7.00 6.36
N ARG A 147 0.97 6.61 7.50
CA ARG A 147 1.48 5.53 8.35
C ARG A 147 1.39 4.16 7.65
N THR A 148 0.27 3.87 7.01
CA THR A 148 0.11 2.63 6.23
C THR A 148 1.06 2.62 5.03
N ASP A 149 1.16 3.74 4.28
CA ASP A 149 2.10 3.90 3.18
C ASP A 149 3.57 3.72 3.61
N PHE A 150 3.93 4.11 4.84
CA PHE A 150 5.29 3.89 5.35
C PHE A 150 5.68 2.40 5.33
N ILE A 151 4.77 1.51 5.72
CA ILE A 151 5.01 0.07 5.76
C ILE A 151 5.09 -0.51 4.34
N LEU A 152 4.15 -0.13 3.47
CA LEU A 152 4.14 -0.54 2.06
C LEU A 152 5.39 -0.02 1.33
N SER A 153 5.79 1.21 1.60
CA SER A 153 7.02 1.79 1.06
C SER A 153 8.27 1.06 1.56
N ALA A 154 8.30 0.64 2.83
CA ALA A 154 9.42 -0.13 3.37
C ALA A 154 9.54 -1.49 2.69
N GLU A 155 8.42 -2.16 2.40
CA GLU A 155 8.38 -3.40 1.63
C GLU A 155 8.94 -3.21 0.21
N ILE A 156 8.46 -2.20 -0.52
CA ILE A 156 8.94 -1.89 -1.88
C ILE A 156 10.44 -1.59 -1.87
N VAL A 157 10.90 -0.78 -0.91
CA VAL A 157 12.32 -0.45 -0.76
C VAL A 157 13.15 -1.70 -0.46
N ALA A 158 12.67 -2.60 0.42
CA ALA A 158 13.36 -3.84 0.74
C ALA A 158 13.42 -4.81 -0.44
N ILE A 159 12.31 -4.99 -1.19
CA ILE A 159 12.29 -5.81 -2.41
C ILE A 159 13.27 -5.25 -3.45
N THR A 160 13.24 -3.94 -3.67
CA THR A 160 14.14 -3.28 -4.64
C THR A 160 15.58 -3.42 -4.21
N LEU A 161 15.90 -3.17 -2.93
CA LEU A 161 17.22 -3.30 -2.37
C LEU A 161 17.76 -4.74 -2.51
N GLY A 162 16.93 -5.75 -2.25
CA GLY A 162 17.30 -7.16 -2.46
C GLY A 162 17.68 -7.50 -3.90
N ILE A 163 17.13 -6.77 -4.90
CA ILE A 163 17.47 -6.97 -6.31
C ILE A 163 18.81 -6.33 -6.66
N VAL A 164 19.14 -5.20 -6.00
CA VAL A 164 20.32 -4.38 -6.32
C VAL A 164 21.43 -4.50 -5.28
N SER A 165 21.32 -5.45 -4.33
CA SER A 165 22.26 -5.59 -3.21
C SER A 165 23.72 -5.75 -3.63
N ASP A 166 23.95 -6.45 -4.74
CA ASP A 166 25.30 -6.72 -5.27
C ASP A 166 25.82 -5.62 -6.20
N ALA A 167 25.01 -4.61 -6.49
CA ALA A 167 25.37 -3.51 -7.36
C ALA A 167 26.19 -2.43 -6.61
N PRO A 168 26.99 -1.63 -7.33
CA PRO A 168 27.66 -0.45 -6.75
C PRO A 168 26.66 0.48 -6.04
N LEU A 169 27.06 1.11 -4.95
CA LEU A 169 26.22 1.98 -4.12
C LEU A 169 25.49 3.05 -4.93
N VAL A 170 26.15 3.62 -5.94
CA VAL A 170 25.55 4.64 -6.82
C VAL A 170 24.33 4.06 -7.57
N ASN A 171 24.44 2.83 -8.11
CA ASN A 171 23.36 2.15 -8.80
C ASN A 171 22.21 1.83 -7.83
N GLN A 172 22.53 1.37 -6.62
CA GLN A 172 21.52 1.14 -5.58
C GLN A 172 20.72 2.42 -5.29
N VAL A 173 21.39 3.54 -5.04
CA VAL A 173 20.76 4.84 -4.76
C VAL A 173 19.88 5.28 -5.93
N LEU A 174 20.39 5.20 -7.17
CA LEU A 174 19.67 5.66 -8.36
C LEU A 174 18.43 4.81 -8.62
N ILE A 175 18.53 3.47 -8.53
CA ILE A 175 17.41 2.56 -8.78
C ILE A 175 16.36 2.69 -7.67
N LEU A 176 16.76 2.68 -6.39
CA LEU A 176 15.84 2.86 -5.28
C LEU A 176 15.10 4.19 -5.36
N SER A 177 15.80 5.28 -5.63
CA SER A 177 15.19 6.61 -5.79
C SER A 177 14.27 6.69 -7.00
N GLY A 178 14.67 6.11 -8.12
CA GLY A 178 13.86 6.05 -9.34
C GLY A 178 12.56 5.28 -9.13
N ILE A 179 12.62 4.08 -8.52
CA ILE A 179 11.44 3.28 -8.16
C ILE A 179 10.57 4.03 -7.15
N ALA A 180 11.15 4.65 -6.12
CA ALA A 180 10.41 5.44 -5.13
C ALA A 180 9.59 6.56 -5.77
N ILE A 181 10.16 7.30 -6.70
CA ILE A 181 9.48 8.38 -7.43
C ILE A 181 8.39 7.79 -8.33
N LEU A 182 8.72 6.76 -9.13
CA LEU A 182 7.81 6.13 -10.08
C LEU A 182 6.57 5.57 -9.37
N VAL A 183 6.77 4.87 -8.25
CA VAL A 183 5.67 4.32 -7.45
C VAL A 183 4.82 5.44 -6.83
N THR A 184 5.44 6.47 -6.26
CA THR A 184 4.69 7.59 -5.67
C THR A 184 3.83 8.31 -6.72
N VAL A 185 4.40 8.65 -7.86
CA VAL A 185 3.67 9.33 -8.95
C VAL A 185 2.60 8.42 -9.54
N GLY A 186 2.93 7.14 -9.76
CA GLY A 186 2.01 6.15 -10.34
C GLY A 186 0.82 5.88 -9.44
N VAL A 187 1.05 5.52 -8.17
CA VAL A 187 -0.01 5.20 -7.21
C VAL A 187 -0.90 6.41 -6.95
N TYR A 188 -0.32 7.55 -6.56
CA TYR A 188 -1.13 8.73 -6.21
C TYR A 188 -1.72 9.44 -7.41
N GLY A 189 -1.11 9.33 -8.60
CA GLY A 189 -1.71 9.76 -9.85
C GLY A 189 -2.98 8.95 -10.16
N LEU A 190 -2.91 7.61 -10.06
CA LEU A 190 -4.07 6.74 -10.25
C LEU A 190 -5.13 6.92 -9.16
N VAL A 191 -4.73 7.04 -7.88
CA VAL A 191 -5.67 7.35 -6.80
C VAL A 191 -6.40 8.66 -7.04
N GLY A 192 -5.67 9.72 -7.45
CA GLY A 192 -6.27 11.00 -7.80
C GLY A 192 -7.26 10.92 -8.97
N LEU A 193 -6.97 10.08 -9.96
CA LEU A 193 -7.90 9.80 -11.07
C LEU A 193 -9.14 9.05 -10.58
N ILE A 194 -8.97 8.02 -9.74
CA ILE A 194 -10.07 7.21 -9.23
C ILE A 194 -11.05 8.05 -8.39
N VAL A 195 -10.54 8.89 -7.49
CA VAL A 195 -11.40 9.73 -6.64
C VAL A 195 -12.10 10.85 -7.42
N LYS A 196 -11.69 11.13 -8.65
CA LYS A 196 -12.29 12.13 -9.53
C LYS A 196 -13.12 11.53 -10.67
N LEU A 197 -13.38 10.22 -10.66
CA LEU A 197 -14.15 9.57 -11.71
C LEU A 197 -15.59 10.10 -11.81
N ASP A 198 -16.22 10.41 -10.69
CA ASP A 198 -17.56 10.99 -10.65
C ASP A 198 -17.58 12.43 -11.19
N ASP A 199 -16.63 13.29 -10.83
CA ASP A 199 -16.51 14.63 -11.38
C ASP A 199 -16.28 14.59 -12.91
N ILE A 200 -15.44 13.67 -13.39
CA ILE A 200 -15.21 13.44 -14.83
C ILE A 200 -16.51 12.96 -15.49
N GLY A 201 -17.26 12.08 -14.82
CA GLY A 201 -18.56 11.58 -15.27
C GLY A 201 -19.56 12.71 -15.47
N TYR A 202 -19.72 13.61 -14.48
CA TYR A 202 -20.58 14.80 -14.59
C TYR A 202 -20.13 15.73 -15.70
N TRP A 203 -18.83 16.02 -15.79
CA TRP A 203 -18.30 16.88 -16.87
C TRP A 203 -18.55 16.32 -18.26
N LEU A 204 -18.47 14.99 -18.44
CA LEU A 204 -18.79 14.33 -19.73
C LEU A 204 -20.29 14.34 -20.04
N GLU A 205 -21.14 14.27 -19.03
CA GLU A 205 -22.59 14.28 -19.20
C GLU A 205 -23.10 15.65 -19.69
N GLU A 206 -22.40 16.75 -19.37
CA GLU A 206 -22.70 18.10 -19.84
C GLU A 206 -22.34 18.33 -21.31
N LYS A 207 -21.56 17.43 -21.94
CA LYS A 207 -21.15 17.58 -23.35
C LYS A 207 -22.30 17.32 -24.31
N SER A 208 -22.27 18.01 -25.46
CA SER A 208 -23.27 17.86 -26.53
C SER A 208 -23.21 16.50 -27.24
N SER A 209 -22.05 15.84 -27.24
CA SER A 209 -21.84 14.54 -27.90
C SER A 209 -22.58 13.41 -27.16
N ALA A 210 -23.39 12.62 -27.91
CA ALA A 210 -24.11 11.47 -27.37
C ALA A 210 -23.13 10.41 -26.80
N VAL A 211 -21.98 10.22 -27.43
CA VAL A 211 -20.94 9.29 -26.95
C VAL A 211 -20.35 9.77 -25.62
N ALA A 212 -20.02 11.06 -25.51
CA ALA A 212 -19.48 11.63 -24.28
C ALA A 212 -20.48 11.48 -23.12
N ARG A 213 -21.77 11.77 -23.35
CA ARG A 213 -22.83 11.57 -22.34
C ARG A 213 -22.99 10.11 -21.95
N GLY A 214 -22.91 9.19 -22.92
CA GLY A 214 -22.96 7.75 -22.64
C GLY A 214 -21.85 7.28 -21.73
N ILE A 215 -20.59 7.71 -22.00
CA ILE A 215 -19.42 7.43 -21.16
C ILE A 215 -19.59 8.08 -19.78
N GLY A 216 -20.05 9.35 -19.73
CA GLY A 216 -20.29 10.05 -18.45
C GLY A 216 -21.26 9.29 -17.55
N LYS A 217 -22.40 8.85 -18.06
CA LYS A 217 -23.38 8.02 -17.32
C LYS A 217 -22.77 6.70 -16.84
N SER A 218 -21.99 6.05 -17.68
CA SER A 218 -21.30 4.79 -17.28
C SER A 218 -20.31 5.01 -16.15
N LEU A 219 -19.55 6.10 -16.17
CA LEU A 219 -18.62 6.45 -15.09
C LEU A 219 -19.34 6.75 -13.79
N LEU A 220 -20.45 7.49 -13.83
CA LEU A 220 -21.25 7.81 -12.62
C LEU A 220 -21.86 6.57 -11.98
N VAL A 221 -22.21 5.55 -12.76
CA VAL A 221 -22.66 4.26 -12.24
C VAL A 221 -21.50 3.42 -11.71
N LEU A 222 -20.35 3.48 -12.40
CA LEU A 222 -19.17 2.68 -12.05
C LEU A 222 -18.44 3.22 -10.81
N ALA A 223 -18.37 4.54 -10.62
CA ALA A 223 -17.59 5.16 -9.54
C ALA A 223 -17.97 4.65 -8.14
N PRO A 224 -19.24 4.60 -7.71
CA PRO A 224 -19.61 4.07 -6.39
C PRO A 224 -19.28 2.58 -6.23
N TRP A 225 -19.43 1.81 -7.32
CA TRP A 225 -19.07 0.39 -7.34
C TRP A 225 -17.56 0.17 -7.18
N LEU A 226 -16.77 0.97 -7.89
CA LEU A 226 -15.31 0.95 -7.81
C LEU A 226 -14.84 1.30 -6.39
N MET A 227 -15.39 2.37 -5.80
CA MET A 227 -15.03 2.77 -4.42
C MET A 227 -15.39 1.69 -3.40
N LYS A 228 -16.55 1.04 -3.54
CA LYS A 228 -16.93 -0.08 -2.66
C LYS A 228 -16.03 -1.29 -2.85
N SER A 229 -15.68 -1.62 -4.10
CA SER A 229 -14.76 -2.71 -4.41
C SER A 229 -13.36 -2.46 -3.86
N LEU A 230 -12.82 -1.25 -4.03
CA LEU A 230 -11.53 -0.85 -3.47
C LEU A 230 -11.50 -0.94 -1.94
N SER A 231 -12.61 -0.61 -1.27
CA SER A 231 -12.71 -0.75 0.18
C SER A 231 -12.58 -2.22 0.63
N VAL A 232 -13.21 -3.14 -0.09
CA VAL A 232 -13.12 -4.58 0.21
C VAL A 232 -11.73 -5.12 -0.16
N VAL A 233 -11.28 -4.84 -1.37
CA VAL A 233 -9.97 -5.30 -1.88
C VAL A 233 -8.84 -4.74 -1.01
N GLY A 234 -8.89 -3.46 -0.63
CA GLY A 234 -7.89 -2.86 0.26
C GLY A 234 -7.84 -3.52 1.65
N THR A 235 -8.98 -3.94 2.21
CA THR A 235 -8.98 -4.68 3.48
C THR A 235 -8.39 -6.08 3.32
N LEU A 236 -8.69 -6.77 2.21
CA LEU A 236 -8.07 -8.06 1.89
C LEU A 236 -6.56 -7.92 1.64
N ALA A 237 -6.15 -6.85 0.96
CA ALA A 237 -4.75 -6.55 0.70
C ALA A 237 -3.94 -6.36 2.00
N MET A 238 -4.53 -5.74 3.04
CA MET A 238 -3.86 -5.65 4.35
C MET A 238 -3.48 -7.03 4.93
N PHE A 239 -4.38 -8.01 4.80
CA PHE A 239 -4.09 -9.37 5.25
C PHE A 239 -3.11 -10.09 4.33
N LEU A 240 -3.24 -9.88 3.03
CA LEU A 240 -2.39 -10.50 2.03
C LEU A 240 -0.95 -10.03 2.14
N VAL A 241 -0.75 -8.70 2.13
CA VAL A 241 0.57 -8.07 2.24
C VAL A 241 1.15 -8.30 3.63
N GLY A 242 0.41 -7.94 4.69
CA GLY A 242 0.87 -8.11 6.07
C GLY A 242 1.17 -9.56 6.42
N GLY A 243 0.30 -10.49 6.02
CA GLY A 243 0.50 -11.93 6.20
C GLY A 243 1.68 -12.45 5.38
N GLY A 244 1.80 -12.02 4.12
CA GLY A 244 2.92 -12.36 3.24
C GLY A 244 4.27 -11.96 3.82
N ILE A 245 4.39 -10.71 4.30
CA ILE A 245 5.62 -10.20 4.94
C ILE A 245 6.00 -11.07 6.15
N VAL A 246 5.05 -11.38 7.03
CA VAL A 246 5.33 -12.19 8.22
C VAL A 246 5.69 -13.63 7.85
N VAL A 247 4.99 -14.23 6.90
CA VAL A 247 5.27 -15.60 6.40
C VAL A 247 6.67 -15.67 5.79
N HIS A 248 7.04 -14.72 4.93
CA HIS A 248 8.38 -14.68 4.32
C HIS A 248 9.48 -14.45 5.37
N GLY A 249 9.18 -13.71 6.45
CA GLY A 249 10.11 -13.49 7.56
C GLY A 249 10.38 -14.74 8.40
N ILE A 250 9.51 -15.78 8.32
CA ILE A 250 9.65 -17.05 9.05
C ILE A 250 10.03 -18.15 8.05
N ALA A 251 11.32 -18.34 7.80
CA ALA A 251 11.82 -19.27 6.80
C ALA A 251 11.21 -20.70 6.88
N PRO A 252 11.06 -21.36 8.05
CA PRO A 252 10.42 -22.67 8.12
C PRO A 252 8.97 -22.68 7.64
N LEU A 253 8.21 -21.61 7.94
CA LEU A 253 6.81 -21.47 7.52
C LEU A 253 6.70 -21.22 6.02
N HIS A 254 7.55 -20.35 5.50
CA HIS A 254 7.62 -20.07 4.06
C HIS A 254 7.93 -21.33 3.26
N HIS A 255 8.98 -22.07 3.61
CA HIS A 255 9.33 -23.33 2.94
C HIS A 255 8.25 -24.40 3.07
N ALA A 256 7.55 -24.51 4.21
CA ALA A 256 6.44 -25.44 4.37
C ALA A 256 5.29 -25.13 3.40
N ILE A 257 4.95 -23.85 3.25
CA ILE A 257 3.91 -23.40 2.30
C ILE A 257 4.33 -23.66 0.87
N GLU A 258 5.56 -23.33 0.48
CA GLU A 258 6.07 -23.58 -0.87
C GLU A 258 6.11 -25.08 -1.19
N HIS A 259 6.64 -25.90 -0.29
CA HIS A 259 6.69 -27.35 -0.48
C HIS A 259 5.29 -27.95 -0.61
N PHE A 260 4.36 -27.57 0.26
CA PHE A 260 2.98 -28.04 0.19
C PHE A 260 2.29 -27.59 -1.10
N SER A 261 2.53 -26.37 -1.54
CA SER A 261 1.95 -25.81 -2.78
C SER A 261 2.52 -26.49 -4.03
N SER A 262 3.83 -26.78 -4.07
CA SER A 262 4.50 -27.39 -5.22
C SER A 262 4.09 -28.83 -5.48
N THR A 263 3.57 -29.54 -4.46
CA THR A 263 3.04 -30.90 -4.59
C THR A 263 1.65 -30.97 -5.22
N GLN A 264 0.99 -29.83 -5.37
CA GLN A 264 -0.35 -29.72 -5.96
C GLN A 264 -0.26 -29.38 -7.46
N GLY A 265 -1.36 -29.50 -8.19
CA GLY A 265 -1.39 -29.09 -9.60
C GLY A 265 -1.09 -27.61 -9.81
N ALA A 266 -0.61 -27.22 -10.98
CA ALA A 266 -0.09 -25.88 -11.29
C ALA A 266 -1.02 -24.72 -10.87
N VAL A 267 -2.33 -24.87 -11.01
CA VAL A 267 -3.32 -23.84 -10.62
C VAL A 267 -3.37 -23.70 -9.10
N ILE A 268 -3.35 -24.80 -8.36
CA ILE A 268 -3.37 -24.78 -6.88
C ILE A 268 -2.06 -24.21 -6.37
N ALA A 269 -0.92 -24.62 -6.95
CA ALA A 269 0.40 -24.10 -6.61
C ALA A 269 0.50 -22.57 -6.76
N ALA A 270 -0.20 -21.96 -7.71
CA ALA A 270 -0.20 -20.53 -7.92
C ALA A 270 -1.12 -19.76 -6.94
N ILE A 271 -2.25 -20.35 -6.53
CA ILE A 271 -3.27 -19.64 -5.74
C ILE A 271 -3.11 -19.90 -4.24
N LEU A 272 -2.68 -21.10 -3.86
CA LEU A 272 -2.64 -21.53 -2.47
C LEU A 272 -1.75 -20.67 -1.56
N PRO A 273 -0.53 -20.26 -1.95
CA PRO A 273 0.29 -19.37 -1.13
C PRO A 273 -0.41 -18.03 -0.83
N THR A 274 -1.08 -17.46 -1.84
CA THR A 274 -1.84 -16.22 -1.71
C THR A 274 -2.98 -16.37 -0.69
N LEU A 275 -3.76 -17.45 -0.78
CA LEU A 275 -4.84 -17.73 0.16
C LEU A 275 -4.30 -17.99 1.58
N LEU A 276 -3.21 -18.72 1.71
CA LEU A 276 -2.58 -18.99 3.01
C LEU A 276 -2.05 -17.69 3.64
N ASN A 277 -1.40 -16.83 2.88
CA ASN A 277 -0.96 -15.52 3.36
C ASN A 277 -2.12 -14.67 3.87
N LEU A 278 -3.25 -14.66 3.17
CA LEU A 278 -4.46 -13.96 3.58
C LEU A 278 -5.04 -14.52 4.89
N VAL A 279 -5.16 -15.85 4.99
CA VAL A 279 -5.69 -16.51 6.20
C VAL A 279 -4.75 -16.30 7.39
N LEU A 280 -3.45 -16.48 7.19
CA LEU A 280 -2.44 -16.26 8.24
C LEU A 280 -2.41 -14.79 8.65
N GLY A 281 -2.51 -13.85 7.70
CA GLY A 281 -2.60 -12.43 7.99
C GLY A 281 -3.80 -12.10 8.88
N PHE A 282 -4.98 -12.68 8.59
CA PHE A 282 -6.15 -12.52 9.45
C PHE A 282 -5.92 -13.10 10.86
N ILE A 283 -5.33 -14.28 10.97
CA ILE A 283 -5.02 -14.93 12.26
C ILE A 283 -4.04 -14.07 13.07
N ILE A 284 -2.94 -13.62 12.43
CA ILE A 284 -1.94 -12.75 13.07
C ILE A 284 -2.61 -11.47 13.58
N GLY A 285 -3.40 -10.82 12.73
CA GLY A 285 -4.13 -9.60 13.11
C GLY A 285 -5.08 -9.83 14.28
N ALA A 286 -5.82 -10.94 14.29
CA ALA A 286 -6.71 -11.31 15.38
C ALA A 286 -5.96 -11.53 16.70
N ILE A 287 -4.79 -12.20 16.66
CA ILE A 287 -3.93 -12.39 17.82
C ILE A 287 -3.42 -11.04 18.35
N VAL A 288 -2.95 -10.16 17.47
CA VAL A 288 -2.44 -8.83 17.87
C VAL A 288 -3.56 -7.98 18.47
N VAL A 289 -4.77 -7.97 17.88
CA VAL A 289 -5.94 -7.27 18.44
C VAL A 289 -6.29 -7.83 19.83
N ALA A 290 -6.31 -9.15 19.98
CA ALA A 290 -6.59 -9.77 21.27
C ALA A 290 -5.53 -9.40 22.33
N ALA A 291 -4.25 -9.38 21.96
CA ALA A 291 -3.15 -8.98 22.83
C ALA A 291 -3.27 -7.50 23.25
N VAL A 292 -3.56 -6.60 22.32
CA VAL A 292 -3.76 -5.17 22.60
C VAL A 292 -4.92 -4.97 23.56
N LYS A 293 -6.09 -5.56 23.29
CA LYS A 293 -7.27 -5.47 24.16
C LYS A 293 -7.01 -6.06 25.57
N LEU A 294 -6.22 -7.13 25.65
CA LEU A 294 -5.83 -7.71 26.94
C LEU A 294 -4.96 -6.74 27.74
N VAL A 295 -3.99 -6.10 27.09
CA VAL A 295 -3.12 -5.09 27.74
C VAL A 295 -3.93 -3.87 28.20
N GLU A 296 -4.86 -3.38 27.38
CA GLU A 296 -5.76 -2.28 27.75
C GLU A 296 -6.61 -2.63 28.96
N LYS A 297 -7.18 -3.83 28.98
CA LYS A 297 -7.95 -4.33 30.14
C LYS A 297 -7.11 -4.42 31.41
N ILE A 298 -5.85 -4.88 31.31
CA ILE A 298 -4.94 -4.97 32.47
C ILE A 298 -4.54 -3.58 32.97
N ARG A 299 -4.36 -2.61 32.05
CA ARG A 299 -4.01 -1.23 32.41
C ARG A 299 -5.19 -0.38 32.89
N GLY A 300 -6.40 -0.92 32.91
CA GLY A 300 -7.60 -0.21 33.34
C GLY A 300 -8.07 0.91 32.40
N THR A 301 -7.56 0.97 31.18
CA THR A 301 -7.92 1.92 30.12
C THR A 301 -8.88 1.28 29.14
N SER A 302 -10.02 0.74 29.61
CA SER A 302 -11.09 0.31 28.68
C SER A 302 -11.87 1.54 28.24
N HIS A 303 -11.76 1.91 26.98
CA HIS A 303 -12.66 2.83 26.27
C HIS A 303 -13.92 2.12 25.82
#